data_1f8068692d3ee1d49be1d4d9c6901cd6
#
_entry.id   1f8068692d3ee1d49be1d4d9c6901cd6
#
_cell.length_a   1.000
_cell.length_b   1.000
_cell.length_c   1.000
_cell.angle_alpha   90.00
_cell.angle_beta   90.00
_cell.angle_gamma   90.00
#
_symmetry.space_group_name_H-M   'P 1'
#
loop_
_entity.id
_entity.type
_entity.pdbx_description
1 polymer ?
#
loop_
_entity_poly.entity_id
_entity_poly.type
_entity_poly.pdbx_seq_one_letter_code
_entity_poly.pdbx_strand_id
1 'polypeptide(L)'
;MAGARGYRSYRGRGSKGKIILAVILVLVIVASLAFIRMQEYVVYDESGRPRLSLPGESAEQTPPEEEEDVNLVIQEKTSKTVRAMQLSTAPLTVWDGAVLTGGTYTDQTCDAVAVTMKDAAGHVYFDAAGAVSGAVRTEAGTAAALEALNAADTHTIAILSCFHDPLAANADVEGMGLKNTGGYIFYDGSNSQWLDPAKPAARQYLCALAEELAKLGFDEILLTDVSYPTEGKLDKIAYGTTPRAENLAAFLDEMAAALEPYDVTLSVELPAQVITQGSDDAAGLSLADTAQRADRIYAAAAPADAAALADQVEAAAEGTDFAVMLTAADTPPQEGSWLLPAQS
;
A
#
# COMPACT_ATOMS: atom_id res chain seq x y z
N MET A 1 56.02 51.31 40.14
CA MET A 1 56.63 50.87 38.89
C MET A 1 56.14 49.49 38.52
N ALA A 2 55.16 49.37 37.67
CA ALA A 2 54.57 48.10 37.23
C ALA A 2 54.94 47.82 35.77
N GLY A 3 55.72 46.76 35.56
CA GLY A 3 56.21 46.37 34.26
C GLY A 3 55.12 45.70 33.39
N ALA A 4 54.94 46.21 32.19
CA ALA A 4 54.07 45.65 31.16
C ALA A 4 54.58 44.31 30.64
N ARG A 5 53.81 43.23 30.75
CA ARG A 5 54.07 41.93 30.15
C ARG A 5 53.57 41.96 28.69
N GLY A 6 54.54 41.84 27.76
CA GLY A 6 54.24 41.78 26.31
C GLY A 6 53.51 40.52 25.90
N TYR A 7 52.52 40.69 25.05
CA TYR A 7 51.78 39.64 24.34
C TYR A 7 52.71 38.95 23.30
N ARG A 8 52.96 37.65 23.44
CA ARG A 8 53.60 36.83 22.41
C ARG A 8 52.62 36.49 21.32
N SER A 9 52.83 37.02 20.11
CA SER A 9 52.07 36.65 18.93
C SER A 9 52.34 35.17 18.58
N TYR A 10 51.29 34.41 18.43
CA TYR A 10 51.31 33.01 18.00
C TYR A 10 51.62 32.97 16.47
N ARG A 11 52.85 32.70 16.10
CA ARG A 11 53.21 32.43 14.68
C ARG A 11 52.68 31.04 14.33
N GLY A 12 51.63 30.98 13.52
CA GLY A 12 51.02 29.75 12.98
C GLY A 12 52.08 28.92 12.21
N ARG A 13 52.23 27.68 12.63
CA ARG A 13 53.06 26.65 12.02
C ARG A 13 52.49 26.33 10.63
N GLY A 14 53.34 26.36 9.61
CA GLY A 14 53.03 26.36 8.19
C GLY A 14 52.10 25.28 7.72
N SER A 15 51.36 25.67 6.72
CA SER A 15 50.22 25.00 6.05
C SER A 15 50.53 23.69 5.26
N LYS A 16 51.72 23.10 5.41
CA LYS A 16 52.12 21.89 4.65
C LYS A 16 51.18 20.72 4.88
N GLY A 17 50.67 20.50 6.14
CA GLY A 17 49.72 19.44 6.43
C GLY A 17 48.36 19.67 5.78
N LYS A 18 47.87 20.91 5.71
CA LYS A 18 46.60 21.25 5.04
C LYS A 18 46.69 21.10 3.53
N ILE A 19 47.86 21.39 2.94
CA ILE A 19 48.12 21.21 1.50
C ILE A 19 48.17 19.71 1.17
N ILE A 20 48.84 18.90 2.00
CA ILE A 20 48.88 17.44 1.82
C ILE A 20 47.47 16.84 1.95
N LEU A 21 46.66 17.26 2.93
CA LEU A 21 45.29 16.79 3.12
C LEU A 21 44.42 17.19 1.90
N ALA A 22 44.54 18.40 1.39
CA ALA A 22 43.81 18.85 0.22
C ALA A 22 44.19 18.06 -1.05
N VAL A 23 45.48 17.75 -1.23
CA VAL A 23 45.94 16.93 -2.36
C VAL A 23 45.39 15.50 -2.26
N ILE A 24 45.41 14.90 -1.07
CA ILE A 24 44.81 13.57 -0.86
C ILE A 24 43.30 13.57 -1.15
N LEU A 25 42.58 14.60 -0.72
CA LEU A 25 41.14 14.73 -0.99
C LEU A 25 40.85 14.82 -2.50
N VAL A 26 41.63 15.63 -3.20
CA VAL A 26 41.50 15.75 -4.68
C VAL A 26 41.80 14.41 -5.37
N LEU A 27 42.84 13.68 -4.92
CA LEU A 27 43.14 12.35 -5.47
C LEU A 27 42.02 11.35 -5.22
N VAL A 28 41.40 11.36 -4.05
CA VAL A 28 40.25 10.50 -3.74
C VAL A 28 39.05 10.84 -4.62
N ILE A 29 38.76 12.12 -4.84
CA ILE A 29 37.68 12.56 -5.73
C ILE A 29 37.94 12.12 -7.17
N VAL A 30 39.16 12.30 -7.67
CA VAL A 30 39.55 11.88 -9.04
C VAL A 30 39.44 10.35 -9.17
N ALA A 31 39.91 9.60 -8.19
CA ALA A 31 39.82 8.16 -8.19
C ALA A 31 38.34 7.67 -8.15
N SER A 32 37.50 8.33 -7.38
CA SER A 32 36.06 8.02 -7.33
C SER A 32 35.35 8.31 -8.65
N LEU A 33 35.67 9.43 -9.30
CA LEU A 33 35.15 9.76 -10.62
C LEU A 33 35.63 8.80 -11.70
N ALA A 34 36.91 8.39 -11.65
CA ALA A 34 37.44 7.38 -12.56
C ALA A 34 36.78 6.01 -12.34
N PHE A 35 36.49 5.64 -11.09
CA PHE A 35 35.81 4.38 -10.76
C PHE A 35 34.36 4.39 -11.28
N ILE A 36 33.61 5.48 -11.11
CA ILE A 36 32.24 5.62 -11.64
C ILE A 36 32.26 5.51 -13.17
N ARG A 37 33.22 6.16 -13.85
CA ARG A 37 33.36 6.03 -15.31
C ARG A 37 33.76 4.63 -15.76
N MET A 38 34.54 3.90 -14.96
CA MET A 38 34.90 2.52 -15.26
C MET A 38 33.73 1.55 -15.14
N GLN A 39 32.73 1.84 -14.32
CA GLN A 39 31.52 1.00 -14.20
C GLN A 39 30.73 1.00 -15.52
N GLU A 40 30.74 2.04 -16.31
CA GLU A 40 30.11 2.10 -17.65
C GLU A 40 30.70 1.10 -18.67
N TYR A 41 31.89 0.54 -18.39
CA TYR A 41 32.62 -0.37 -19.31
C TYR A 41 32.67 -1.81 -18.75
N VAL A 42 31.96 -2.11 -17.68
CA VAL A 42 31.86 -3.47 -17.12
C VAL A 42 30.69 -4.20 -17.75
N VAL A 43 30.98 -5.20 -18.60
CA VAL A 43 29.97 -6.10 -19.17
C VAL A 43 30.09 -7.45 -18.48
N TYR A 44 28.98 -8.06 -18.14
CA TYR A 44 28.93 -9.40 -17.54
C TYR A 44 28.80 -10.44 -18.65
N ASP A 45 29.61 -11.50 -18.61
CA ASP A 45 29.47 -12.65 -19.52
C ASP A 45 28.32 -13.56 -19.10
N GLU A 46 27.93 -14.51 -19.96
CA GLU A 46 26.83 -15.49 -19.72
C GLU A 46 26.99 -16.33 -18.44
N SER A 47 28.19 -16.31 -17.84
CA SER A 47 28.48 -16.99 -16.58
C SER A 47 28.45 -16.03 -15.36
N GLY A 48 28.07 -14.77 -15.55
CA GLY A 48 27.97 -13.76 -14.51
C GLY A 48 29.31 -13.17 -14.05
N ARG A 49 30.40 -13.33 -14.83
CA ARG A 49 31.72 -12.79 -14.50
C ARG A 49 31.93 -11.42 -15.14
N PRO A 50 32.40 -10.41 -14.40
CA PRO A 50 32.62 -9.08 -14.95
C PRO A 50 33.83 -9.06 -15.91
N ARG A 51 33.64 -8.54 -17.12
CA ARG A 51 34.68 -8.23 -18.09
C ARG A 51 34.72 -6.73 -18.37
N LEU A 52 35.94 -6.18 -18.55
CA LEU A 52 36.17 -4.78 -18.93
C LEU A 52 36.23 -4.70 -20.45
N SER A 53 35.32 -3.98 -21.10
CA SER A 53 35.31 -3.72 -22.53
C SER A 53 35.73 -2.27 -22.77
N LEU A 54 36.95 -2.07 -23.31
CA LEU A 54 37.47 -0.72 -23.63
C LEU A 54 37.09 -0.33 -25.07
N PRO A 55 36.77 0.95 -25.36
CA PRO A 55 36.46 1.38 -26.70
C PRO A 55 37.74 1.31 -27.57
N GLY A 56 37.76 0.39 -28.53
CA GLY A 56 38.87 0.22 -29.47
C GLY A 56 39.25 -1.20 -29.83
N GLU A 57 38.72 -2.25 -29.18
CA GLU A 57 38.90 -3.62 -29.63
C GLU A 57 37.82 -3.97 -30.65
N SER A 58 38.25 -4.24 -31.89
CA SER A 58 37.36 -4.68 -32.96
C SER A 58 36.75 -5.99 -32.63
N ALA A 59 35.43 -6.02 -32.37
CA ALA A 59 34.65 -7.22 -32.26
C ALA A 59 34.67 -7.94 -33.62
N GLU A 60 35.09 -9.19 -33.61
CA GLU A 60 34.87 -10.15 -34.68
C GLU A 60 33.35 -10.19 -34.96
N GLN A 61 32.97 -9.91 -36.21
CA GLN A 61 31.56 -9.86 -36.61
C GLN A 61 30.97 -11.29 -36.53
N THR A 62 30.20 -11.52 -35.51
CA THR A 62 29.19 -12.57 -35.52
C THR A 62 28.04 -12.15 -36.44
N PRO A 63 27.44 -13.04 -37.25
CA PRO A 63 26.31 -12.68 -38.12
C PRO A 63 25.19 -12.03 -37.36
N PRO A 64 24.38 -11.16 -37.97
CA PRO A 64 23.27 -10.53 -37.27
C PRO A 64 22.34 -11.60 -36.78
N GLU A 65 22.30 -11.80 -35.47
CA GLU A 65 21.15 -12.38 -34.79
C GLU A 65 19.96 -11.51 -35.13
N GLU A 66 18.93 -12.11 -35.66
CA GLU A 66 17.63 -11.51 -35.86
C GLU A 66 17.28 -10.75 -34.56
N GLU A 67 17.02 -9.45 -34.70
CA GLU A 67 16.42 -8.66 -33.63
C GLU A 67 15.14 -9.39 -33.26
N GLU A 68 15.17 -10.19 -32.18
CA GLU A 68 13.94 -10.53 -31.50
C GLU A 68 13.32 -9.19 -31.10
N ASP A 69 12.30 -8.80 -31.84
CA ASP A 69 11.36 -7.79 -31.42
C ASP A 69 10.94 -8.18 -30.00
N VAL A 70 11.57 -7.57 -29.01
CA VAL A 70 11.07 -7.60 -27.64
C VAL A 70 9.76 -6.82 -27.74
N ASN A 71 8.74 -7.56 -28.13
CA ASN A 71 7.37 -7.15 -28.00
C ASN A 71 7.18 -6.96 -26.50
N LEU A 72 7.45 -5.76 -26.02
CA LEU A 72 6.91 -5.30 -24.75
C LEU A 72 5.40 -5.42 -24.94
N VAL A 73 4.87 -6.60 -24.64
CA VAL A 73 3.46 -6.75 -24.33
C VAL A 73 3.30 -5.90 -23.06
N ILE A 74 2.99 -4.63 -23.28
CA ILE A 74 2.26 -3.87 -22.29
C ILE A 74 0.98 -4.71 -22.17
N GLN A 75 0.93 -5.56 -21.14
CA GLN A 75 -0.34 -6.10 -20.70
C GLN A 75 -1.12 -4.86 -20.31
N GLU A 76 -1.94 -4.37 -21.25
CA GLU A 76 -3.04 -3.50 -20.89
C GLU A 76 -3.76 -4.27 -19.79
N LYS A 77 -3.68 -3.77 -18.57
CA LYS A 77 -4.38 -4.31 -17.42
C LYS A 77 -5.85 -4.18 -17.79
N THR A 78 -6.41 -5.23 -18.41
CA THR A 78 -7.83 -5.26 -18.75
C THR A 78 -8.56 -5.29 -17.44
N SER A 79 -9.05 -4.13 -17.04
CA SER A 79 -9.91 -3.94 -15.92
C SER A 79 -11.08 -4.92 -16.01
N LYS A 80 -11.14 -5.86 -15.08
CA LYS A 80 -12.24 -6.81 -15.00
C LYS A 80 -13.38 -6.11 -14.24
N THR A 81 -14.52 -5.91 -14.90
CA THR A 81 -15.73 -5.47 -14.19
C THR A 81 -16.06 -6.45 -13.07
N VAL A 82 -16.25 -5.95 -11.85
CA VAL A 82 -16.53 -6.76 -10.65
C VAL A 82 -17.90 -6.41 -10.11
N ARG A 83 -18.76 -7.41 -9.99
CA ARG A 83 -20.11 -7.30 -9.42
C ARG A 83 -20.20 -8.16 -8.18
N ALA A 84 -19.83 -7.59 -7.05
CA ALA A 84 -19.59 -8.31 -5.82
C ALA A 84 -20.77 -8.25 -4.85
N MET A 85 -20.95 -9.33 -4.11
CA MET A 85 -21.79 -9.38 -2.92
C MET A 85 -20.91 -9.61 -1.70
N GLN A 86 -21.03 -8.76 -0.70
CA GLN A 86 -20.39 -8.97 0.60
C GLN A 86 -21.14 -10.02 1.41
N LEU A 87 -20.42 -10.94 2.04
CA LEU A 87 -21.01 -11.91 2.97
C LEU A 87 -21.23 -11.28 4.35
N SER A 88 -22.34 -11.64 4.99
CA SER A 88 -22.72 -11.11 6.32
C SER A 88 -22.01 -11.77 7.48
N THR A 89 -21.37 -12.92 7.26
CA THR A 89 -20.74 -13.72 8.31
C THR A 89 -19.24 -13.52 8.35
N ALA A 90 -18.74 -13.11 9.51
CA ALA A 90 -17.32 -13.14 9.85
C ALA A 90 -17.19 -13.77 11.25
N PRO A 91 -16.44 -14.89 11.42
CA PRO A 91 -15.70 -15.62 10.39
C PRO A 91 -16.60 -16.42 9.44
N LEU A 92 -16.13 -16.60 8.20
CA LEU A 92 -16.78 -17.50 7.25
C LEU A 92 -16.52 -18.95 7.69
N THR A 93 -17.59 -19.72 7.93
CA THR A 93 -17.48 -21.11 8.41
C THR A 93 -18.00 -22.15 7.41
N VAL A 94 -18.76 -21.72 6.41
CA VAL A 94 -19.29 -22.56 5.31
C VAL A 94 -19.30 -21.76 4.02
N TRP A 95 -18.87 -22.38 2.93
CA TRP A 95 -19.02 -21.87 1.59
C TRP A 95 -19.65 -22.92 0.68
N ASP A 96 -20.79 -22.62 0.06
CA ASP A 96 -21.51 -23.52 -0.86
C ASP A 96 -21.92 -22.85 -2.17
N GLY A 97 -21.54 -21.56 -2.39
CA GLY A 97 -21.88 -20.80 -3.58
C GLY A 97 -23.36 -20.35 -3.70
N ALA A 98 -24.22 -20.76 -2.77
CA ALA A 98 -25.66 -20.46 -2.85
C ALA A 98 -25.95 -18.95 -2.77
N VAL A 99 -25.09 -18.16 -2.17
CA VAL A 99 -25.19 -16.69 -2.06
C VAL A 99 -25.25 -16.02 -3.43
N LEU A 100 -24.56 -16.57 -4.45
CA LEU A 100 -24.50 -16.01 -5.79
C LEU A 100 -25.76 -16.28 -6.61
N THR A 101 -26.55 -17.29 -6.22
CA THR A 101 -27.70 -17.80 -6.99
C THR A 101 -29.04 -17.62 -6.29
N GLY A 102 -29.07 -17.41 -4.98
CA GLY A 102 -30.28 -17.47 -4.14
C GLY A 102 -30.79 -16.15 -3.56
N GLY A 103 -30.12 -15.01 -3.89
CA GLY A 103 -30.46 -13.73 -3.29
C GLY A 103 -31.64 -13.00 -3.94
N THR A 104 -32.08 -11.91 -3.31
CA THR A 104 -33.14 -10.99 -3.80
C THR A 104 -32.78 -10.30 -5.13
N TYR A 105 -31.51 -10.40 -5.56
CA TYR A 105 -30.97 -9.82 -6.77
C TYR A 105 -30.85 -10.81 -7.93
N THR A 106 -31.83 -11.70 -8.07
CA THR A 106 -31.87 -12.75 -9.10
C THR A 106 -31.77 -12.28 -10.55
N ASP A 107 -32.01 -10.98 -10.79
CA ASP A 107 -31.84 -10.34 -12.09
C ASP A 107 -30.43 -9.73 -12.30
N GLN A 108 -29.59 -9.72 -11.25
CA GLN A 108 -28.22 -9.20 -11.29
C GLN A 108 -27.24 -10.36 -11.14
N THR A 109 -26.41 -10.56 -12.15
CA THR A 109 -25.35 -11.59 -12.10
C THR A 109 -24.22 -11.08 -11.23
N CYS A 110 -24.13 -11.55 -9.97
CA CYS A 110 -22.92 -11.41 -9.16
C CYS A 110 -21.87 -12.39 -9.69
N ASP A 111 -20.67 -11.89 -9.94
CA ASP A 111 -19.51 -12.67 -10.39
C ASP A 111 -18.37 -12.65 -9.36
N ALA A 112 -18.59 -11.99 -8.23
CA ALA A 112 -17.61 -11.80 -7.18
C ALA A 112 -18.24 -11.89 -5.77
N VAL A 113 -17.40 -12.23 -4.80
CA VAL A 113 -17.76 -12.30 -3.38
C VAL A 113 -16.76 -11.57 -2.52
N ALA A 114 -17.22 -10.69 -1.64
CA ALA A 114 -16.38 -9.99 -0.68
C ALA A 114 -16.59 -10.55 0.74
N VAL A 115 -15.47 -10.79 1.45
CA VAL A 115 -15.47 -11.33 2.81
C VAL A 115 -14.65 -10.41 3.70
N THR A 116 -15.22 -10.05 4.87
CA THR A 116 -14.47 -9.32 5.89
C THR A 116 -13.43 -10.23 6.53
N MET A 117 -12.16 -9.96 6.26
CA MET A 117 -11.04 -10.72 6.80
C MET A 117 -10.39 -10.05 8.01
N LYS A 118 -10.52 -8.73 8.10
CA LYS A 118 -10.19 -7.95 9.30
C LYS A 118 -11.16 -6.77 9.44
N ASP A 119 -11.74 -6.61 10.62
CA ASP A 119 -12.66 -5.50 10.92
C ASP A 119 -11.97 -4.30 11.59
N ALA A 120 -12.71 -3.19 11.72
CA ALA A 120 -12.28 -1.97 12.39
C ALA A 120 -12.17 -2.08 13.93
N ALA A 121 -12.59 -3.19 14.53
CA ALA A 121 -12.33 -3.51 15.93
C ALA A 121 -10.96 -4.22 16.12
N GLY A 122 -10.26 -4.54 15.02
CA GLY A 122 -8.98 -5.22 15.00
C GLY A 122 -9.09 -6.75 15.03
N HIS A 123 -10.29 -7.32 14.85
CA HIS A 123 -10.45 -8.76 14.77
C HIS A 123 -10.06 -9.29 13.40
N VAL A 124 -9.31 -10.38 13.38
CA VAL A 124 -8.82 -11.07 12.19
C VAL A 124 -9.53 -12.41 12.06
N TYR A 125 -10.18 -12.66 10.93
CA TYR A 125 -11.09 -13.78 10.72
C TYR A 125 -10.49 -14.94 9.92
N PHE A 126 -9.16 -15.08 9.96
CA PHE A 126 -8.40 -16.19 9.42
C PHE A 126 -7.21 -16.51 10.34
N ASP A 127 -6.56 -17.65 10.13
CA ASP A 127 -5.38 -18.06 10.92
C ASP A 127 -4.16 -17.28 10.46
N ALA A 128 -4.01 -16.05 10.95
CA ALA A 128 -2.92 -15.15 10.60
C ALA A 128 -1.77 -15.27 11.60
N ALA A 129 -0.61 -15.69 11.11
CA ALA A 129 0.59 -15.82 11.94
C ALA A 129 1.12 -14.45 12.39
N GLY A 130 0.92 -13.41 11.56
CA GLY A 130 1.32 -12.02 11.85
C GLY A 130 0.37 -11.26 12.76
N ALA A 131 -0.81 -11.80 13.09
CA ALA A 131 -1.81 -11.09 13.90
C ALA A 131 -1.33 -10.90 15.35
N VAL A 132 -1.67 -9.73 15.94
CA VAL A 132 -1.39 -9.48 17.36
C VAL A 132 -2.16 -10.46 18.25
N SER A 133 -1.61 -10.72 19.43
CA SER A 133 -2.21 -11.66 20.37
C SER A 133 -3.65 -11.29 20.70
N GLY A 134 -4.56 -12.25 20.54
CA GLY A 134 -5.98 -12.07 20.82
C GLY A 134 -6.79 -11.36 19.72
N ALA A 135 -6.19 -11.08 18.55
CA ALA A 135 -6.93 -10.54 17.41
C ALA A 135 -7.67 -11.62 16.59
N VAL A 136 -7.09 -12.81 16.47
CA VAL A 136 -7.66 -13.90 15.65
C VAL A 136 -8.99 -14.36 16.22
N ARG A 137 -9.99 -14.47 15.34
CA ARG A 137 -11.38 -14.88 15.62
C ARG A 137 -11.84 -15.91 14.59
N THR A 138 -11.19 -17.07 14.57
CA THR A 138 -11.60 -18.19 13.72
C THR A 138 -12.50 -19.15 14.50
N GLU A 139 -13.32 -19.89 13.76
CA GLU A 139 -14.21 -20.94 14.25
C GLU A 139 -13.95 -22.26 13.53
N ALA A 140 -14.54 -23.33 14.05
CA ALA A 140 -14.46 -24.63 13.38
C ALA A 140 -15.06 -24.54 11.96
N GLY A 141 -14.26 -24.89 10.95
CA GLY A 141 -14.67 -24.80 9.54
C GLY A 141 -14.15 -23.57 8.78
N THR A 142 -13.65 -22.52 9.47
CA THR A 142 -13.18 -21.30 8.80
C THR A 142 -12.12 -21.60 7.73
N ALA A 143 -11.08 -22.34 8.05
CA ALA A 143 -10.03 -22.66 7.08
C ALA A 143 -10.56 -23.43 5.85
N ALA A 144 -11.42 -24.43 6.08
CA ALA A 144 -12.02 -25.19 4.99
C ALA A 144 -12.99 -24.36 4.13
N ALA A 145 -13.73 -23.43 4.75
CA ALA A 145 -14.62 -22.53 4.03
C ALA A 145 -13.85 -21.52 3.13
N LEU A 146 -12.75 -20.99 3.64
CA LEU A 146 -11.87 -20.09 2.85
C LEU A 146 -11.17 -20.84 1.71
N GLU A 147 -10.69 -22.04 1.95
CA GLU A 147 -10.13 -22.90 0.91
C GLU A 147 -11.17 -23.20 -0.20
N ALA A 148 -12.40 -23.56 0.20
CA ALA A 148 -13.48 -23.83 -0.75
C ALA A 148 -13.93 -22.57 -1.51
N LEU A 149 -13.93 -21.40 -0.88
CA LEU A 149 -14.23 -20.13 -1.51
C LEU A 149 -13.17 -19.78 -2.58
N ASN A 150 -11.91 -19.83 -2.22
CA ASN A 150 -10.80 -19.45 -3.12
C ASN A 150 -10.52 -20.51 -4.20
N ALA A 151 -11.05 -21.72 -4.06
CA ALA A 151 -11.05 -22.75 -5.11
C ALA A 151 -12.24 -22.66 -6.06
N ALA A 152 -13.23 -21.80 -5.80
CA ALA A 152 -14.39 -21.61 -6.66
C ALA A 152 -14.04 -20.76 -7.89
N ASP A 153 -14.79 -20.95 -8.99
CA ASP A 153 -14.70 -20.09 -10.19
C ASP A 153 -15.49 -18.78 -9.96
N THR A 154 -15.01 -18.00 -8.99
CA THR A 154 -15.63 -16.75 -8.55
C THR A 154 -14.53 -15.80 -8.12
N HIS A 155 -14.62 -14.51 -8.47
CA HIS A 155 -13.67 -13.51 -8.01
C HIS A 155 -13.86 -13.23 -6.52
N THR A 156 -12.78 -13.37 -5.75
CA THR A 156 -12.81 -13.29 -4.29
C THR A 156 -12.12 -12.04 -3.78
N ILE A 157 -12.81 -11.28 -2.92
CA ILE A 157 -12.33 -10.01 -2.36
C ILE A 157 -12.18 -10.15 -0.85
N ALA A 158 -10.96 -9.97 -0.34
CA ALA A 158 -10.69 -9.87 1.09
C ALA A 158 -10.79 -8.41 1.56
N ILE A 159 -11.72 -8.09 2.43
CA ILE A 159 -11.83 -6.75 3.04
C ILE A 159 -10.94 -6.70 4.28
N LEU A 160 -9.99 -5.75 4.28
CA LEU A 160 -9.00 -5.53 5.34
C LEU A 160 -9.10 -4.09 5.86
N SER A 161 -9.68 -3.88 7.05
CA SER A 161 -9.61 -2.60 7.75
C SER A 161 -8.18 -2.33 8.21
N CYS A 162 -7.63 -1.16 7.88
CA CYS A 162 -6.21 -0.87 8.08
C CYS A 162 -5.94 -0.14 9.40
N PHE A 163 -5.94 1.18 9.39
CA PHE A 163 -5.43 1.95 10.52
C PHE A 163 -6.41 2.08 11.69
N HIS A 164 -7.69 1.83 11.48
CA HIS A 164 -8.65 1.69 12.59
C HIS A 164 -8.52 0.29 13.21
N ASP A 165 -7.62 0.16 14.19
CA ASP A 165 -7.30 -1.11 14.84
C ASP A 165 -6.93 -0.91 16.31
N PRO A 166 -7.91 -0.91 17.20
CA PRO A 166 -7.67 -0.73 18.63
C PRO A 166 -6.88 -1.87 19.25
N LEU A 167 -6.96 -3.09 18.73
CA LEU A 167 -6.23 -4.24 19.29
C LEU A 167 -4.74 -4.12 19.01
N ALA A 168 -4.34 -3.89 17.77
CA ALA A 168 -2.94 -3.76 17.42
C ALA A 168 -2.33 -2.45 17.97
N ALA A 169 -3.08 -1.35 17.94
CA ALA A 169 -2.65 -0.08 18.51
C ALA A 169 -2.36 -0.17 20.02
N ASN A 170 -3.15 -0.93 20.77
CA ASN A 170 -2.91 -1.17 22.20
C ASN A 170 -1.85 -2.24 22.47
N ALA A 171 -1.65 -3.20 21.58
CA ALA A 171 -0.65 -4.24 21.73
C ALA A 171 0.78 -3.66 21.69
N ASP A 172 1.00 -2.65 20.84
CA ASP A 172 2.26 -1.92 20.76
C ASP A 172 2.04 -0.42 20.54
N VAL A 173 1.73 0.30 21.62
CA VAL A 173 1.50 1.76 21.59
C VAL A 173 2.73 2.53 21.08
N GLU A 174 3.93 2.09 21.42
CA GLU A 174 5.16 2.79 21.02
C GLU A 174 5.51 2.51 19.56
N GLY A 175 5.43 1.27 19.12
CA GLY A 175 5.80 0.85 17.77
C GLY A 175 4.72 1.08 16.73
N MET A 176 3.43 0.96 17.09
CA MET A 176 2.34 0.98 16.13
C MET A 176 1.24 2.01 16.43
N GLY A 177 0.93 2.27 17.73
CA GLY A 177 -0.25 3.08 18.09
C GLY A 177 -0.09 4.57 17.77
N LEU A 178 -1.17 5.21 17.28
CA LEU A 178 -1.25 6.66 17.12
C LEU A 178 -1.28 7.34 18.50
N LYS A 179 -0.41 8.33 18.71
CA LYS A 179 -0.25 8.98 20.02
C LYS A 179 -0.80 10.41 20.01
N ASN A 180 -1.21 10.86 21.18
CA ASN A 180 -1.51 12.26 21.41
C ASN A 180 -0.24 13.05 21.80
N THR A 181 -0.34 14.38 21.83
CA THR A 181 0.76 15.30 22.16
C THR A 181 1.26 15.15 23.61
N GLY A 182 0.55 14.43 24.47
CA GLY A 182 0.97 14.05 25.82
C GLY A 182 1.78 12.76 25.88
N GLY A 183 1.98 12.08 24.73
CA GLY A 183 2.71 10.83 24.61
C GLY A 183 1.90 9.56 24.91
N TYR A 184 0.60 9.68 25.16
CA TYR A 184 -0.31 8.56 25.38
C TYR A 184 -1.02 8.17 24.08
N ILE A 185 -1.57 6.95 24.04
CA ILE A 185 -2.38 6.53 22.90
C ILE A 185 -3.55 7.50 22.67
N PHE A 186 -3.84 7.77 21.40
CA PHE A 186 -4.96 8.62 21.01
C PHE A 186 -6.27 7.85 21.02
N TYR A 187 -7.34 8.51 21.44
CA TYR A 187 -8.72 8.03 21.35
C TYR A 187 -9.54 8.98 20.47
N ASP A 188 -10.21 8.43 19.48
CA ASP A 188 -11.10 9.16 18.60
C ASP A 188 -12.45 9.54 19.25
N GLY A 189 -13.40 10.06 18.47
CA GLY A 189 -14.72 10.46 18.96
C GLY A 189 -15.59 9.32 19.47
N SER A 190 -15.35 8.09 19.02
CA SER A 190 -16.04 6.86 19.44
C SER A 190 -15.28 6.10 20.53
N ASN A 191 -14.23 6.69 21.08
CA ASN A 191 -13.34 6.10 22.09
C ASN A 191 -12.57 4.87 21.56
N SER A 192 -12.28 4.84 20.28
CA SER A 192 -11.46 3.84 19.62
C SER A 192 -10.03 4.31 19.42
N GLN A 193 -9.10 3.39 19.19
CA GLN A 193 -7.69 3.65 18.98
C GLN A 193 -7.29 3.29 17.55
N TRP A 194 -6.21 3.90 17.11
CA TRP A 194 -5.74 3.83 15.74
C TRP A 194 -4.27 3.46 15.67
N LEU A 195 -3.89 2.75 14.64
CA LEU A 195 -2.50 2.62 14.22
C LEU A 195 -2.01 3.95 13.64
N ASP A 196 -0.72 4.22 13.76
CA ASP A 196 -0.09 5.42 13.23
C ASP A 196 0.53 5.13 11.85
N PRO A 197 -0.03 5.70 10.76
CA PRO A 197 0.53 5.52 9.41
C PRO A 197 1.98 5.98 9.26
N ALA A 198 2.45 6.89 10.13
CA ALA A 198 3.85 7.33 10.13
C ALA A 198 4.83 6.25 10.65
N LYS A 199 4.33 5.21 11.33
CA LYS A 199 5.16 4.18 11.95
C LYS A 199 5.37 2.98 11.03
N PRO A 200 6.63 2.64 10.68
CA PRO A 200 6.91 1.49 9.82
C PRO A 200 6.37 0.16 10.36
N ALA A 201 6.40 -0.06 11.69
CA ALA A 201 5.88 -1.31 12.27
C ALA A 201 4.37 -1.47 12.07
N ALA A 202 3.58 -0.37 12.11
CA ALA A 202 2.16 -0.40 11.83
C ALA A 202 1.88 -0.77 10.36
N ARG A 203 2.61 -0.17 9.43
CA ARG A 203 2.49 -0.47 7.99
C ARG A 203 2.91 -1.90 7.68
N GLN A 204 4.05 -2.36 8.22
CA GLN A 204 4.54 -3.73 8.04
C GLN A 204 3.57 -4.78 8.61
N TYR A 205 2.92 -4.50 9.75
CA TYR A 205 1.88 -5.36 10.31
C TYR A 205 0.72 -5.56 9.32
N LEU A 206 0.22 -4.47 8.73
CA LEU A 206 -0.87 -4.53 7.76
C LEU A 206 -0.45 -5.22 6.45
N CYS A 207 0.75 -4.94 5.95
CA CYS A 207 1.30 -5.61 4.77
C CYS A 207 1.44 -7.12 4.99
N ALA A 208 1.92 -7.55 6.17
CA ALA A 208 2.03 -8.97 6.48
C ALA A 208 0.68 -9.70 6.48
N LEU A 209 -0.38 -9.07 7.02
CA LEU A 209 -1.74 -9.64 6.96
C LEU A 209 -2.25 -9.73 5.51
N ALA A 210 -2.01 -8.72 4.69
CA ALA A 210 -2.40 -8.73 3.27
C ALA A 210 -1.66 -9.81 2.47
N GLU A 211 -0.35 -9.99 2.71
CA GLU A 211 0.41 -11.09 2.11
C GLU A 211 -0.14 -12.48 2.49
N GLU A 212 -0.57 -12.66 3.73
CA GLU A 212 -1.18 -13.92 4.17
C GLU A 212 -2.50 -14.17 3.45
N LEU A 213 -3.31 -13.13 3.20
CA LEU A 213 -4.56 -13.22 2.41
C LEU A 213 -4.27 -13.55 0.94
N ALA A 214 -3.25 -12.93 0.34
CA ALA A 214 -2.82 -13.27 -1.02
C ALA A 214 -2.37 -14.73 -1.13
N LYS A 215 -1.64 -15.25 -0.13
CA LYS A 215 -1.25 -16.67 -0.04
C LYS A 215 -2.43 -17.62 0.13
N LEU A 216 -3.53 -17.17 0.74
CA LEU A 216 -4.77 -17.95 0.82
C LEU A 216 -5.51 -18.04 -0.53
N GLY A 217 -5.12 -17.24 -1.52
CA GLY A 217 -5.66 -17.29 -2.88
C GLY A 217 -6.78 -16.31 -3.17
N PHE A 218 -6.91 -15.24 -2.39
CA PHE A 218 -7.83 -14.15 -2.74
C PHE A 218 -7.36 -13.43 -4.01
N ASP A 219 -8.30 -13.08 -4.90
CA ASP A 219 -8.02 -12.37 -6.16
C ASP A 219 -7.87 -10.87 -5.98
N GLU A 220 -8.47 -10.32 -4.90
CA GLU A 220 -8.46 -8.89 -4.63
C GLU A 220 -8.40 -8.62 -3.13
N ILE A 221 -7.61 -7.62 -2.73
CA ILE A 221 -7.55 -7.13 -1.35
C ILE A 221 -8.07 -5.70 -1.32
N LEU A 222 -9.23 -5.52 -0.70
CA LEU A 222 -9.86 -4.22 -0.51
C LEU A 222 -9.46 -3.67 0.86
N LEU A 223 -8.61 -2.63 0.83
CA LEU A 223 -8.20 -1.90 2.02
C LEU A 223 -9.26 -0.86 2.39
N THR A 224 -9.75 -0.92 3.62
CA THR A 224 -10.61 0.10 4.22
C THR A 224 -9.91 0.81 5.37
N ASP A 225 -10.42 1.92 5.86
CA ASP A 225 -9.80 2.72 6.94
C ASP A 225 -8.33 3.11 6.66
N VAL A 226 -7.98 3.37 5.39
CA VAL A 226 -6.67 3.89 4.99
C VAL A 226 -6.64 5.39 5.20
N SER A 227 -6.70 5.83 6.46
CA SER A 227 -6.81 7.24 6.82
C SER A 227 -6.28 7.50 8.23
N TYR A 228 -6.06 8.78 8.55
CA TYR A 228 -6.02 9.24 9.93
C TYR A 228 -7.44 9.44 10.47
N PRO A 229 -7.63 9.41 11.83
CA PRO A 229 -8.93 9.69 12.42
C PRO A 229 -9.46 11.07 12.02
N THR A 230 -10.77 11.15 11.74
CA THR A 230 -11.46 12.39 11.39
C THR A 230 -12.37 12.92 12.51
N GLU A 231 -12.49 12.15 13.60
CA GLU A 231 -13.32 12.49 14.75
C GLU A 231 -12.53 12.55 16.06
N GLY A 232 -13.02 13.31 17.01
CA GLY A 232 -12.41 13.49 18.32
C GLY A 232 -11.56 14.76 18.43
N LYS A 233 -10.58 14.74 19.34
CA LYS A 233 -9.69 15.88 19.61
C LYS A 233 -8.48 15.86 18.67
N LEU A 234 -8.69 16.07 17.37
CA LEU A 234 -7.68 15.97 16.34
C LEU A 234 -6.48 16.91 16.56
N ASP A 235 -6.69 18.05 17.19
CA ASP A 235 -5.66 19.02 17.59
C ASP A 235 -4.67 18.45 18.65
N LYS A 236 -5.01 17.33 19.25
CA LYS A 236 -4.17 16.62 20.22
C LYS A 236 -3.38 15.45 19.64
N ILE A 237 -3.54 15.11 18.38
CA ILE A 237 -2.76 14.05 17.74
C ILE A 237 -1.32 14.52 17.52
N ALA A 238 -0.35 13.65 17.77
CA ALA A 238 1.06 13.87 17.52
C ALA A 238 1.43 13.36 16.12
N TYR A 239 1.06 14.11 15.07
CA TYR A 239 1.26 13.70 13.67
C TYR A 239 2.72 13.61 13.20
N GLY A 240 3.68 14.09 14.00
CA GLY A 240 5.07 14.18 13.53
C GLY A 240 5.29 15.34 12.55
N THR A 241 6.31 15.22 11.69
CA THR A 241 6.72 16.28 10.74
C THR A 241 6.42 15.95 9.29
N THR A 242 6.24 14.68 8.95
CA THR A 242 5.89 14.23 7.60
C THR A 242 4.40 14.51 7.34
N PRO A 243 4.03 15.07 6.19
CA PRO A 243 2.64 15.24 5.80
C PRO A 243 1.85 13.93 5.88
N ARG A 244 0.61 14.00 6.32
CA ARG A 244 -0.24 12.80 6.49
C ARG A 244 -0.43 12.04 5.17
N ALA A 245 -0.63 12.74 4.06
CA ALA A 245 -0.78 12.13 2.75
C ALA A 245 0.48 11.36 2.32
N GLU A 246 1.67 11.88 2.62
CA GLU A 246 2.94 11.18 2.33
C GLU A 246 3.09 9.88 3.14
N ASN A 247 2.60 9.85 4.38
CA ASN A 247 2.62 8.62 5.19
C ASN A 247 1.68 7.54 4.62
N LEU A 248 0.48 7.95 4.15
CA LEU A 248 -0.46 7.03 3.52
C LEU A 248 0.02 6.58 2.14
N ALA A 249 0.63 7.48 1.35
CA ALA A 249 1.25 7.11 0.08
C ALA A 249 2.38 6.08 0.28
N ALA A 250 3.24 6.30 1.28
CA ALA A 250 4.30 5.34 1.64
C ALA A 250 3.74 3.98 2.07
N PHE A 251 2.62 3.97 2.79
CA PHE A 251 1.93 2.72 3.13
C PHE A 251 1.43 1.98 1.88
N LEU A 252 0.81 2.70 0.94
CA LEU A 252 0.32 2.08 -0.30
C LEU A 252 1.48 1.60 -1.20
N ASP A 253 2.61 2.32 -1.23
CA ASP A 253 3.82 1.87 -1.93
C ASP A 253 4.38 0.57 -1.30
N GLU A 254 4.43 0.48 0.04
CA GLU A 254 4.85 -0.72 0.77
C GLU A 254 3.87 -1.88 0.56
N MET A 255 2.56 -1.61 0.55
CA MET A 255 1.52 -2.60 0.30
C MET A 255 1.59 -3.16 -1.13
N ALA A 256 1.70 -2.29 -2.13
CA ALA A 256 1.86 -2.70 -3.52
C ALA A 256 3.11 -3.58 -3.71
N ALA A 257 4.24 -3.19 -3.11
CA ALA A 257 5.46 -3.98 -3.15
C ALA A 257 5.33 -5.34 -2.44
N ALA A 258 4.58 -5.42 -1.33
CA ALA A 258 4.32 -6.67 -0.61
C ALA A 258 3.43 -7.64 -1.43
N LEU A 259 2.51 -7.10 -2.21
CA LEU A 259 1.58 -7.88 -3.03
C LEU A 259 2.10 -8.18 -4.44
N GLU A 260 3.14 -7.50 -4.92
CA GLU A 260 3.73 -7.69 -6.26
C GLU A 260 4.06 -9.15 -6.63
N PRO A 261 4.54 -10.03 -5.71
CA PRO A 261 4.78 -11.44 -6.01
C PRO A 261 3.50 -12.27 -6.24
N TYR A 262 2.34 -11.72 -5.92
CA TYR A 262 1.04 -12.40 -5.98
C TYR A 262 0.17 -11.70 -7.04
N ASP A 263 -0.42 -12.42 -7.95
CA ASP A 263 -1.33 -11.84 -8.96
C ASP A 263 -2.67 -11.40 -8.32
N VAL A 264 -2.59 -10.37 -7.45
CA VAL A 264 -3.69 -9.87 -6.62
C VAL A 264 -3.97 -8.41 -6.93
N THR A 265 -5.23 -8.08 -7.12
CA THR A 265 -5.70 -6.69 -7.29
C THR A 265 -5.63 -5.94 -5.95
N LEU A 266 -4.92 -4.82 -5.91
CA LEU A 266 -4.90 -3.91 -4.76
C LEU A 266 -6.00 -2.86 -4.89
N SER A 267 -6.97 -2.87 -3.98
CA SER A 267 -8.09 -1.94 -3.98
C SER A 267 -8.16 -1.12 -2.71
N VAL A 268 -8.64 0.11 -2.80
CA VAL A 268 -8.73 1.04 -1.66
C VAL A 268 -10.10 1.69 -1.61
N GLU A 269 -10.71 1.71 -0.43
CA GLU A 269 -11.90 2.50 -0.19
C GLU A 269 -11.55 3.96 0.05
N LEU A 270 -12.17 4.87 -0.71
CA LEU A 270 -12.14 6.31 -0.48
C LEU A 270 -13.55 6.87 -0.27
N PRO A 271 -13.73 7.85 0.63
CA PRO A 271 -14.97 8.61 0.67
C PRO A 271 -15.27 9.27 -0.69
N ALA A 272 -16.52 9.19 -1.18
CA ALA A 272 -16.92 9.83 -2.44
C ALA A 272 -16.63 11.35 -2.46
N GLN A 273 -16.63 11.98 -1.28
CA GLN A 273 -16.25 13.39 -1.15
C GLN A 273 -14.76 13.63 -1.49
N VAL A 274 -13.86 12.68 -1.15
CA VAL A 274 -12.44 12.78 -1.52
C VAL A 274 -12.26 12.65 -3.02
N ILE A 275 -13.04 11.77 -3.67
CA ILE A 275 -13.00 11.62 -5.13
C ILE A 275 -13.46 12.96 -5.79
N THR A 276 -14.53 13.58 -5.30
CA THR A 276 -15.07 14.83 -5.89
C THR A 276 -14.23 16.07 -5.57
N GLN A 277 -13.54 16.12 -4.44
CA GLN A 277 -12.74 17.29 -3.99
C GLN A 277 -11.25 17.14 -4.29
N GLY A 278 -10.79 15.92 -4.59
CA GLY A 278 -9.40 15.57 -4.85
C GLY A 278 -8.60 15.21 -3.59
N SER A 279 -8.95 15.72 -2.41
CA SER A 279 -8.25 15.42 -1.15
C SER A 279 -9.09 15.70 0.10
N ASP A 280 -8.65 15.10 1.23
CA ASP A 280 -9.01 15.49 2.60
C ASP A 280 -7.73 15.54 3.44
N ASP A 281 -7.23 16.75 3.65
CA ASP A 281 -5.99 16.97 4.40
C ASP A 281 -6.10 16.53 5.87
N ALA A 282 -7.31 16.57 6.46
CA ALA A 282 -7.50 16.14 7.84
C ALA A 282 -7.34 14.63 8.00
N ALA A 283 -7.86 13.86 7.06
CA ALA A 283 -7.71 12.42 6.98
C ALA A 283 -6.38 11.98 6.37
N GLY A 284 -5.66 12.88 5.70
CA GLY A 284 -4.45 12.59 4.93
C GLY A 284 -4.74 11.92 3.59
N LEU A 285 -5.96 12.03 3.08
CA LEU A 285 -6.39 11.38 1.85
C LEU A 285 -6.13 12.25 0.62
N SER A 286 -5.69 11.62 -0.47
CA SER A 286 -5.48 12.22 -1.78
C SER A 286 -5.95 11.25 -2.85
N LEU A 287 -6.88 11.68 -3.70
CA LEU A 287 -7.33 10.87 -4.83
C LEU A 287 -6.18 10.52 -5.77
N ALA A 288 -5.37 11.50 -6.14
CA ALA A 288 -4.26 11.29 -7.07
C ALA A 288 -3.21 10.32 -6.52
N ASP A 289 -2.84 10.45 -5.23
CA ASP A 289 -1.86 9.55 -4.61
C ASP A 289 -2.39 8.13 -4.49
N THR A 290 -3.68 7.96 -4.19
CA THR A 290 -4.31 6.64 -4.06
C THR A 290 -4.52 5.99 -5.43
N ALA A 291 -5.04 6.72 -6.43
CA ALA A 291 -5.30 6.19 -7.75
C ALA A 291 -4.03 5.73 -8.48
N GLN A 292 -2.90 6.39 -8.25
CA GLN A 292 -1.60 5.98 -8.83
C GLN A 292 -1.05 4.68 -8.25
N ARG A 293 -1.56 4.21 -7.10
CA ARG A 293 -1.02 3.08 -6.33
C ARG A 293 -1.99 1.91 -6.19
N ALA A 294 -3.27 2.17 -6.36
CA ALA A 294 -4.32 1.16 -6.34
C ALA A 294 -4.75 0.79 -7.75
N ASP A 295 -5.20 -0.44 -7.92
CA ASP A 295 -5.77 -0.94 -9.17
C ASP A 295 -7.24 -0.56 -9.30
N ARG A 296 -7.93 -0.46 -8.15
CA ARG A 296 -9.35 -0.09 -8.08
C ARG A 296 -9.63 0.75 -6.86
N ILE A 297 -10.51 1.74 -7.02
CA ILE A 297 -11.04 2.55 -5.93
C ILE A 297 -12.50 2.18 -5.69
N TYR A 298 -12.84 1.95 -4.43
CA TYR A 298 -14.21 1.77 -3.97
C TYR A 298 -14.70 3.03 -3.28
N ALA A 299 -15.97 3.38 -3.48
CA ALA A 299 -16.61 4.44 -2.70
C ALA A 299 -18.09 4.19 -2.47
N ALA A 300 -18.55 4.48 -1.24
CA ALA A 300 -19.97 4.48 -0.92
C ALA A 300 -20.64 5.68 -1.58
N ALA A 301 -21.59 5.43 -2.50
CA ALA A 301 -22.33 6.46 -3.22
C ALA A 301 -23.66 5.93 -3.74
N ALA A 302 -24.54 6.85 -4.18
CA ALA A 302 -25.77 6.46 -4.87
C ALA A 302 -25.44 5.88 -6.26
N PRO A 303 -26.21 4.89 -6.76
CA PRO A 303 -25.99 4.31 -8.10
C PRO A 303 -25.90 5.34 -9.23
N ALA A 304 -26.67 6.43 -9.10
CA ALA A 304 -26.70 7.51 -10.11
C ALA A 304 -25.39 8.30 -10.20
N ASP A 305 -24.58 8.31 -9.15
CA ASP A 305 -23.32 9.07 -9.09
C ASP A 305 -22.12 8.21 -9.58
N ALA A 306 -22.31 6.90 -9.75
CA ALA A 306 -21.24 5.96 -10.03
C ALA A 306 -20.42 6.32 -11.28
N ALA A 307 -21.07 6.68 -12.38
CA ALA A 307 -20.39 7.04 -13.62
C ALA A 307 -19.54 8.31 -13.48
N ALA A 308 -20.06 9.34 -12.79
CA ALA A 308 -19.33 10.58 -12.58
C ALA A 308 -18.11 10.40 -11.65
N LEU A 309 -18.20 9.50 -10.67
CA LEU A 309 -17.08 9.15 -9.79
C LEU A 309 -16.03 8.33 -10.56
N ALA A 310 -16.46 7.39 -11.41
CA ALA A 310 -15.58 6.61 -12.27
C ALA A 310 -14.75 7.52 -13.20
N ASP A 311 -15.40 8.51 -13.86
CA ASP A 311 -14.72 9.48 -14.71
C ASP A 311 -13.65 10.28 -13.94
N GLN A 312 -13.90 10.61 -12.68
CA GLN A 312 -12.95 11.35 -11.85
C GLN A 312 -11.75 10.47 -11.40
N VAL A 313 -11.99 9.19 -11.11
CA VAL A 313 -10.93 8.23 -10.79
C VAL A 313 -10.03 8.01 -11.99
N GLU A 314 -10.60 7.75 -13.18
CA GLU A 314 -9.86 7.60 -14.43
C GLU A 314 -9.06 8.85 -14.80
N ALA A 315 -9.62 10.03 -14.56
CA ALA A 315 -8.92 11.31 -14.77
C ALA A 315 -7.76 11.53 -13.79
N ALA A 316 -7.80 10.93 -12.61
CA ALA A 316 -6.73 11.02 -11.61
C ALA A 316 -5.55 10.07 -11.93
N ALA A 317 -5.85 8.87 -12.44
CA ALA A 317 -4.84 7.93 -12.92
C ALA A 317 -5.47 6.99 -13.98
N GLU A 318 -4.93 7.04 -15.20
CA GLU A 318 -5.37 6.21 -16.31
C GLU A 318 -5.24 4.72 -15.97
N GLY A 319 -6.31 3.97 -16.20
CA GLY A 319 -6.36 2.53 -15.96
C GLY A 319 -6.68 2.12 -14.52
N THR A 320 -6.98 3.08 -13.62
CA THR A 320 -7.50 2.76 -12.30
C THR A 320 -9.01 2.58 -12.36
N ASP A 321 -9.48 1.42 -11.88
CA ASP A 321 -10.90 1.09 -11.85
C ASP A 321 -11.67 1.79 -10.75
N PHE A 322 -13.00 1.88 -10.95
CA PHE A 322 -13.91 2.35 -9.91
C PHE A 322 -15.03 1.32 -9.67
N ALA A 323 -15.35 1.09 -8.39
CA ALA A 323 -16.48 0.29 -7.95
C ALA A 323 -17.33 1.06 -6.94
N VAL A 324 -18.64 1.20 -7.21
CA VAL A 324 -19.55 1.84 -6.27
C VAL A 324 -19.96 0.85 -5.17
N MET A 325 -19.83 1.26 -3.91
CA MET A 325 -20.36 0.52 -2.76
C MET A 325 -21.79 0.97 -2.50
N LEU A 326 -22.72 0.03 -2.60
CA LEU A 326 -24.16 0.27 -2.55
C LEU A 326 -24.74 -0.05 -1.17
N THR A 327 -25.92 0.46 -0.88
CA THR A 327 -26.70 0.04 0.28
C THR A 327 -27.67 -1.09 -0.09
N ALA A 328 -28.21 -1.78 0.90
CA ALA A 328 -29.19 -2.84 0.67
C ALA A 328 -30.51 -2.36 0.00
N ALA A 329 -30.77 -1.05 -0.01
CA ALA A 329 -31.94 -0.45 -0.63
C ALA A 329 -31.69 -0.04 -2.10
N ASP A 330 -30.44 -0.03 -2.55
CA ASP A 330 -30.08 0.40 -3.89
C ASP A 330 -30.29 -0.69 -4.94
N THR A 331 -30.60 -0.26 -6.15
CA THR A 331 -30.57 -1.14 -7.32
C THR A 331 -29.23 -0.95 -8.02
N PRO A 332 -28.43 -2.03 -8.19
CA PRO A 332 -27.14 -1.93 -8.86
C PRO A 332 -27.24 -1.35 -10.26
N PRO A 333 -26.25 -0.56 -10.70
CA PRO A 333 -26.19 -0.08 -12.07
C PRO A 333 -25.96 -1.23 -13.04
N GLN A 334 -26.44 -1.06 -14.28
CA GLN A 334 -26.28 -2.05 -15.34
C GLN A 334 -24.84 -2.18 -15.82
N GLU A 335 -24.09 -1.08 -15.75
CA GLU A 335 -22.70 -0.97 -16.22
C GLU A 335 -21.78 -0.65 -15.04
N GLY A 336 -20.51 -1.00 -15.17
CA GLY A 336 -19.47 -0.76 -14.15
C GLY A 336 -19.44 -1.80 -13.04
N SER A 337 -18.48 -1.59 -12.14
CA SER A 337 -18.25 -2.43 -10.96
C SER A 337 -19.03 -1.92 -9.75
N TRP A 338 -19.49 -2.85 -8.93
CA TRP A 338 -20.20 -2.51 -7.70
C TRP A 338 -20.04 -3.57 -6.62
N LEU A 339 -20.21 -3.15 -5.38
CA LEU A 339 -20.24 -3.99 -4.20
C LEU A 339 -21.57 -3.78 -3.44
N LEU A 340 -22.35 -4.83 -3.32
CA LEU A 340 -23.55 -4.84 -2.47
C LEU A 340 -23.19 -5.28 -1.03
N PRO A 341 -23.79 -4.66 -0.01
CA PRO A 341 -23.57 -5.07 1.37
C PRO A 341 -24.16 -6.45 1.62
N ALA A 342 -23.66 -7.07 2.69
CA ALA A 342 -24.22 -8.27 3.24
C ALA A 342 -25.74 -8.13 3.49
N GLN A 343 -26.49 -9.11 3.03
CA GLN A 343 -27.92 -9.20 3.37
C GLN A 343 -28.06 -9.79 4.77
N SER A 344 -28.78 -9.10 5.63
CA SER A 344 -29.10 -9.53 7.01
C SER A 344 -30.22 -10.58 7.03
#